data_362f67407cc6ecf2466eecf5d4d1fb80
#
_entry.id   362f67407cc6ecf2466eecf5d4d1fb80
#
_cell.length_a   1.000
_cell.length_b   1.000
_cell.length_c   1.000
_cell.angle_alpha   90.00
_cell.angle_beta   90.00
_cell.angle_gamma   90.00
#
_symmetry.space_group_name_H-M   'P 1'
#
loop_
_entity.id
_entity.type
_entity.pdbx_description
1 polymer ?
#
loop_
_entity_poly.entity_id
_entity_poly.type
_entity_poly.pdbx_seq_one_letter_code
_entity_poly.pdbx_strand_id
1 'polypeptide(L)'
;ACEFDYSGTQACKALRRLGYDVTLVNSNPATIMTDPVMADATYIEPLTVPSLEQIIKASRPDALLPNLGGQTALNLSMQLDEKGILAAHDVQMIGITRDVIERGEDRETFKRVMAQIGVDTPASKTVTTVEDALDFAAQVGYPIVVRPAYTMGGTGGGFVDDEDEMRIVAARGIQASPIDQILVEESILGWQELEVEVIRDAKNQMISVCFIENVDPVGVHTGDSFCTAPMLTIDQTLQDRLEEIAHRIVSEVGVIGG
;
A
#
# COMPACT_ATOMS: atom_id res chain seq x y z
N ALA A 1 -3.00 8.94 10.77
CA ALA A 1 -3.16 10.36 10.41
C ALA A 1 -1.86 11.14 10.63
N CYS A 2 -1.27 11.09 11.83
CA CYS A 2 -0.02 11.84 12.13
C CYS A 2 1.16 11.41 11.24
N GLU A 3 1.24 10.18 10.85
CA GLU A 3 2.27 9.64 9.96
C GLU A 3 2.26 10.33 8.59
N PHE A 4 1.11 10.40 7.95
CA PHE A 4 0.96 11.07 6.64
C PHE A 4 1.19 12.58 6.75
N ASP A 5 0.75 13.22 7.82
CA ASP A 5 1.01 14.64 8.08
C ASP A 5 2.51 14.92 8.18
N TYR A 6 3.24 14.07 8.90
CA TYR A 6 4.69 14.21 9.04
C TYR A 6 5.40 13.96 7.71
N SER A 7 5.09 12.87 7.01
CA SER A 7 5.71 12.51 5.73
C SER A 7 5.50 13.58 4.68
N GLY A 8 4.27 14.06 4.51
CA GLY A 8 3.94 15.14 3.59
C GLY A 8 4.65 16.46 3.93
N THR A 9 4.73 16.80 5.21
CA THR A 9 5.47 18.00 5.68
C THR A 9 6.97 17.89 5.35
N GLN A 10 7.59 16.72 5.56
CA GLN A 10 9.00 16.52 5.23
C GLN A 10 9.25 16.59 3.72
N ALA A 11 8.35 16.05 2.90
CA ALA A 11 8.43 16.16 1.46
C ALA A 11 8.36 17.62 0.99
N CYS A 12 7.41 18.41 1.48
CA CYS A 12 7.32 19.83 1.18
C CYS A 12 8.63 20.56 1.51
N LYS A 13 9.18 20.32 2.70
CA LYS A 13 10.47 20.90 3.11
C LYS A 13 11.64 20.47 2.22
N ALA A 14 11.69 19.19 1.85
CA ALA A 14 12.75 18.66 1.00
C ALA A 14 12.68 19.25 -0.41
N LEU A 15 11.51 19.29 -1.03
CA LEU A 15 11.30 19.85 -2.36
C LEU A 15 11.64 21.34 -2.40
N ARG A 16 11.18 22.12 -1.44
CA ARG A 16 11.51 23.56 -1.36
C ARG A 16 12.99 23.82 -1.16
N ARG A 17 13.69 22.98 -0.36
CA ARG A 17 15.17 23.08 -0.24
C ARG A 17 15.90 22.81 -1.56
N LEU A 18 15.30 21.99 -2.43
CA LEU A 18 15.81 21.71 -3.77
C LEU A 18 15.44 22.79 -4.80
N GLY A 19 14.66 23.79 -4.39
CA GLY A 19 14.27 24.92 -5.24
C GLY A 19 13.00 24.69 -6.07
N TYR A 20 12.20 23.69 -5.69
CA TYR A 20 10.89 23.48 -6.33
C TYR A 20 9.82 24.35 -5.66
N ASP A 21 8.91 24.87 -6.47
CA ASP A 21 7.67 25.46 -6.00
C ASP A 21 6.66 24.35 -5.68
N VAL A 22 6.13 24.34 -4.47
CA VAL A 22 5.25 23.29 -3.97
C VAL A 22 3.82 23.79 -3.87
N THR A 23 2.92 23.14 -4.62
CA THR A 23 1.47 23.28 -4.44
C THR A 23 0.94 22.08 -3.67
N LEU A 24 0.35 22.31 -2.50
CA LEU A 24 -0.24 21.30 -1.65
C LEU A 24 -1.76 21.31 -1.75
N VAL A 25 -2.36 20.14 -1.78
CA VAL A 25 -3.82 19.95 -1.70
C VAL A 25 -4.15 19.03 -0.54
N ASN A 26 -5.05 19.47 0.34
CA ASN A 26 -5.55 18.66 1.46
C ASN A 26 -6.97 19.09 1.80
N SER A 27 -7.83 18.16 2.17
CA SER A 27 -9.20 18.46 2.60
C SER A 27 -9.31 18.86 4.08
N ASN A 28 -8.26 18.65 4.86
CA ASN A 28 -8.24 18.97 6.29
C ASN A 28 -7.50 20.29 6.54
N PRO A 29 -8.19 21.35 7.02
CA PRO A 29 -7.56 22.62 7.34
C PRO A 29 -6.74 22.62 8.64
N ALA A 30 -6.83 21.56 9.44
CA ALA A 30 -6.23 21.49 10.77
C ALA A 30 -5.00 20.58 10.85
N THR A 31 -4.36 20.27 9.73
CA THR A 31 -3.12 19.50 9.67
C THR A 31 -1.89 20.41 9.61
N ILE A 32 -0.74 19.91 10.07
CA ILE A 32 0.55 20.61 9.95
C ILE A 32 0.87 20.92 8.47
N MET A 33 0.52 20.04 7.54
CA MET A 33 0.77 20.23 6.12
C MET A 33 0.09 21.49 5.56
N THR A 34 -1.09 21.85 6.04
CA THR A 34 -1.84 23.02 5.55
C THR A 34 -1.42 24.34 6.19
N ASP A 35 -0.40 24.31 7.07
CA ASP A 35 0.22 25.55 7.55
C ASP A 35 0.81 26.34 6.34
N PRO A 36 0.50 27.65 6.23
CA PRO A 36 0.93 28.47 5.08
C PRO A 36 2.44 28.51 4.83
N VAL A 37 3.27 28.16 5.81
CA VAL A 37 4.72 28.11 5.66
C VAL A 37 5.24 26.83 4.99
N MET A 38 4.40 25.81 4.83
CA MET A 38 4.82 24.50 4.34
C MET A 38 4.94 24.42 2.83
N ALA A 39 4.07 25.10 2.10
CA ALA A 39 4.03 25.09 0.64
C ALA A 39 3.96 26.52 0.09
N ASP A 40 4.24 26.69 -1.19
CA ASP A 40 4.17 28.00 -1.86
C ASP A 40 2.71 28.34 -2.20
N ALA A 41 1.88 27.31 -2.39
CA ALA A 41 0.42 27.43 -2.48
C ALA A 41 -0.25 26.25 -1.78
N THR A 42 -1.29 26.54 -1.00
CA THR A 42 -2.07 25.50 -0.31
C THR A 42 -3.55 25.62 -0.67
N TYR A 43 -4.13 24.54 -1.17
CA TYR A 43 -5.54 24.42 -1.48
C TYR A 43 -6.22 23.52 -0.44
N ILE A 44 -7.18 24.07 0.27
CA ILE A 44 -8.03 23.31 1.22
C ILE A 44 -9.33 23.04 0.52
N GLU A 45 -9.37 21.93 -0.22
CA GLU A 45 -10.47 21.57 -1.12
C GLU A 45 -10.82 20.09 -0.98
N PRO A 46 -12.04 19.69 -1.37
CA PRO A 46 -12.40 18.28 -1.43
C PRO A 46 -11.45 17.51 -2.35
N LEU A 47 -10.97 16.35 -1.88
CA LEU A 47 -10.09 15.48 -2.66
C LEU A 47 -10.92 14.70 -3.68
N THR A 48 -11.30 15.37 -4.78
CA THR A 48 -12.07 14.83 -5.91
C THR A 48 -11.39 15.17 -7.23
N VAL A 49 -11.63 14.35 -8.26
CA VAL A 49 -11.08 14.60 -9.60
C VAL A 49 -11.45 15.99 -10.13
N PRO A 50 -12.71 16.47 -10.05
CA PRO A 50 -13.04 17.82 -10.51
C PRO A 50 -12.28 18.93 -9.77
N SER A 51 -12.12 18.83 -8.45
CA SER A 51 -11.38 19.82 -7.67
C SER A 51 -9.90 19.82 -8.07
N LEU A 52 -9.28 18.64 -8.18
CA LEU A 52 -7.88 18.53 -8.57
C LEU A 52 -7.62 19.01 -9.99
N GLU A 53 -8.53 18.76 -10.93
CA GLU A 53 -8.44 19.28 -12.29
C GLU A 53 -8.45 20.83 -12.30
N GLN A 54 -9.30 21.46 -11.49
CA GLN A 54 -9.31 22.93 -11.37
C GLN A 54 -8.01 23.47 -10.78
N ILE A 55 -7.48 22.80 -9.77
CA ILE A 55 -6.21 23.18 -9.14
C ILE A 55 -5.06 23.01 -10.14
N ILE A 56 -4.99 21.92 -10.89
CA ILE A 56 -4.00 21.71 -11.95
C ILE A 56 -4.06 22.82 -12.99
N LYS A 57 -5.27 23.20 -13.43
CA LYS A 57 -5.47 24.32 -14.38
C LYS A 57 -4.97 25.66 -13.81
N ALA A 58 -5.19 25.91 -12.52
CA ALA A 58 -4.82 27.15 -11.86
C ALA A 58 -3.32 27.23 -11.56
N SER A 59 -2.75 26.16 -10.99
CA SER A 59 -1.34 26.12 -10.54
C SER A 59 -0.37 25.71 -11.63
N ARG A 60 -0.83 24.97 -12.63
CA ARG A 60 -0.01 24.45 -13.75
C ARG A 60 1.27 23.77 -13.27
N PRO A 61 1.18 22.75 -12.43
CA PRO A 61 2.35 22.06 -11.94
C PRO A 61 2.99 21.23 -13.06
N ASP A 62 4.32 21.09 -13.04
CA ASP A 62 5.05 20.20 -13.96
C ASP A 62 4.92 18.73 -13.52
N ALA A 63 4.73 18.49 -12.21
CA ALA A 63 4.71 17.16 -11.65
C ALA A 63 3.66 16.98 -10.54
N LEU A 64 3.21 15.72 -10.37
CA LEU A 64 2.35 15.25 -9.29
C LEU A 64 3.08 14.17 -8.49
N LEU A 65 3.20 14.36 -7.16
CA LEU A 65 3.78 13.41 -6.22
C LEU A 65 2.67 12.82 -5.33
N PRO A 66 2.12 11.63 -5.63
CA PRO A 66 0.99 11.06 -4.90
C PRO A 66 1.39 10.20 -3.68
N ASN A 67 2.61 9.70 -3.61
CA ASN A 67 3.06 8.68 -2.64
C ASN A 67 2.73 9.01 -1.18
N LEU A 68 2.78 10.29 -0.80
CA LEU A 68 2.71 10.72 0.59
C LEU A 68 1.30 11.06 1.05
N GLY A 69 0.31 10.89 0.19
CA GLY A 69 -1.11 11.14 0.48
C GLY A 69 -1.94 9.89 0.74
N GLY A 70 -1.27 8.73 0.94
CA GLY A 70 -1.90 7.43 1.17
C GLY A 70 -2.79 6.98 0.02
N GLN A 71 -3.65 5.98 0.27
CA GLN A 71 -4.51 5.35 -0.74
C GLN A 71 -5.40 6.35 -1.49
N THR A 72 -5.87 7.40 -0.80
CA THR A 72 -6.69 8.44 -1.43
C THR A 72 -5.94 9.15 -2.55
N ALA A 73 -4.69 9.53 -2.33
CA ALA A 73 -3.89 10.22 -3.35
C ALA A 73 -3.51 9.28 -4.49
N LEU A 74 -3.17 8.01 -4.20
CA LEU A 74 -2.90 7.00 -5.22
C LEU A 74 -4.13 6.77 -6.11
N ASN A 75 -5.29 6.55 -5.53
CA ASN A 75 -6.53 6.36 -6.27
C ASN A 75 -6.90 7.57 -7.14
N LEU A 76 -6.72 8.79 -6.60
CA LEU A 76 -7.01 10.00 -7.35
C LEU A 76 -6.01 10.24 -8.49
N SER A 77 -4.73 9.95 -8.28
CA SER A 77 -3.72 10.06 -9.34
C SER A 77 -3.99 9.11 -10.49
N MET A 78 -4.41 7.87 -10.18
CA MET A 78 -4.86 6.90 -11.19
C MET A 78 -6.06 7.41 -11.99
N GLN A 79 -7.08 7.96 -11.31
CA GLN A 79 -8.26 8.52 -11.98
C GLN A 79 -7.94 9.75 -12.85
N LEU A 80 -7.02 10.60 -12.41
CA LEU A 80 -6.56 11.76 -13.20
C LEU A 80 -5.82 11.31 -14.46
N ASP A 81 -4.99 10.28 -14.34
CA ASP A 81 -4.27 9.68 -15.47
C ASP A 81 -5.23 9.00 -16.45
N GLU A 82 -6.13 8.14 -15.96
CA GLU A 82 -7.13 7.44 -16.77
C GLU A 82 -8.04 8.37 -17.57
N LYS A 83 -8.39 9.51 -16.99
CA LYS A 83 -9.19 10.54 -17.66
C LYS A 83 -8.37 11.43 -18.61
N GLY A 84 -7.06 11.19 -18.72
CA GLY A 84 -6.17 11.98 -19.56
C GLY A 84 -5.91 13.40 -19.06
N ILE A 85 -6.29 13.72 -17.81
CA ILE A 85 -6.15 15.07 -17.25
C ILE A 85 -4.68 15.43 -17.09
N LEU A 86 -3.85 14.50 -16.59
CA LEU A 86 -2.42 14.73 -16.43
C LEU A 86 -1.75 15.02 -17.78
N ALA A 87 -2.02 14.20 -18.79
CA ALA A 87 -1.49 14.38 -20.14
C ALA A 87 -1.97 15.68 -20.81
N ALA A 88 -3.23 16.06 -20.61
CA ALA A 88 -3.80 17.29 -21.18
C ALA A 88 -3.16 18.57 -20.61
N HIS A 89 -2.50 18.47 -19.45
CA HIS A 89 -1.86 19.60 -18.77
C HIS A 89 -0.34 19.44 -18.63
N ASP A 90 0.26 18.46 -19.33
CA ASP A 90 1.71 18.15 -19.29
C ASP A 90 2.23 17.87 -17.88
N VAL A 91 1.42 17.27 -17.01
CA VAL A 91 1.77 16.92 -15.63
C VAL A 91 2.36 15.51 -15.58
N GLN A 92 3.59 15.38 -15.11
CA GLN A 92 4.27 14.11 -14.94
C GLN A 92 4.02 13.53 -13.53
N MET A 93 3.62 12.25 -13.42
CA MET A 93 3.67 11.56 -12.12
C MET A 93 5.12 11.25 -11.74
N ILE A 94 5.53 11.64 -10.53
CA ILE A 94 6.87 11.41 -9.98
C ILE A 94 6.78 10.58 -8.68
N GLY A 95 7.87 9.87 -8.35
CA GLY A 95 7.93 8.96 -7.20
C GLY A 95 7.27 7.60 -7.47
N ILE A 96 6.09 7.59 -8.07
CA ILE A 96 5.38 6.38 -8.45
C ILE A 96 4.63 6.60 -9.76
N THR A 97 4.58 5.59 -10.62
CA THR A 97 3.83 5.60 -11.87
C THR A 97 2.58 4.74 -11.76
N ARG A 98 1.64 4.89 -12.71
CA ARG A 98 0.44 4.06 -12.80
C ARG A 98 0.76 2.55 -12.75
N ASP A 99 1.72 2.12 -13.57
CA ASP A 99 2.12 0.70 -13.67
C ASP A 99 2.68 0.18 -12.32
N VAL A 100 3.42 1.00 -11.61
CA VAL A 100 3.95 0.67 -10.27
C VAL A 100 2.84 0.57 -9.23
N ILE A 101 1.87 1.50 -9.27
CA ILE A 101 0.69 1.44 -8.39
C ILE A 101 -0.10 0.14 -8.65
N GLU A 102 -0.35 -0.19 -9.91
CA GLU A 102 -1.07 -1.41 -10.28
C GLU A 102 -0.33 -2.69 -9.81
N ARG A 103 0.99 -2.74 -10.00
CA ARG A 103 1.82 -3.87 -9.53
C ARG A 103 1.88 -3.99 -8.01
N GLY A 104 1.85 -2.88 -7.28
CA GLY A 104 1.92 -2.87 -5.82
C GLY A 104 0.57 -3.06 -5.13
N GLU A 105 -0.50 -2.51 -5.70
CA GLU A 105 -1.82 -2.45 -5.06
C GLU A 105 -2.77 -3.58 -5.50
N ASP A 106 -2.66 -4.04 -6.77
CA ASP A 106 -3.46 -5.15 -7.23
C ASP A 106 -2.88 -6.49 -6.75
N ARG A 107 -3.62 -7.18 -5.89
CA ARG A 107 -3.17 -8.40 -5.22
C ARG A 107 -2.79 -9.52 -6.18
N GLU A 108 -3.55 -9.73 -7.24
CA GLU A 108 -3.29 -10.79 -8.22
C GLU A 108 -2.05 -10.46 -9.06
N THR A 109 -1.90 -9.19 -9.45
CA THR A 109 -0.73 -8.70 -10.14
C THR A 109 0.50 -8.80 -9.25
N PHE A 110 0.41 -8.38 -7.99
CA PHE A 110 1.50 -8.50 -7.02
C PHE A 110 1.95 -9.94 -6.81
N LYS A 111 1.01 -10.87 -6.59
CA LYS A 111 1.33 -12.31 -6.46
C LYS A 111 2.04 -12.86 -7.69
N ARG A 112 1.56 -12.51 -8.89
CA ARG A 112 2.21 -12.92 -10.14
C ARG A 112 3.64 -12.38 -10.25
N VAL A 113 3.85 -11.11 -9.88
CA VAL A 113 5.18 -10.49 -9.84
C VAL A 113 6.08 -11.19 -8.83
N MET A 114 5.58 -11.49 -7.63
CA MET A 114 6.35 -12.23 -6.62
C MET A 114 6.73 -13.63 -7.10
N ALA A 115 5.80 -14.36 -7.70
CA ALA A 115 6.07 -15.68 -8.25
C ALA A 115 7.14 -15.64 -9.36
N GLN A 116 7.16 -14.63 -10.21
CA GLN A 116 8.17 -14.45 -11.27
C GLN A 116 9.58 -14.29 -10.71
N ILE A 117 9.73 -13.63 -9.58
CA ILE A 117 11.02 -13.43 -8.92
C ILE A 117 11.32 -14.49 -7.84
N GLY A 118 10.48 -15.52 -7.71
CA GLY A 118 10.68 -16.61 -6.76
C GLY A 118 10.59 -16.15 -5.30
N VAL A 119 9.68 -15.23 -4.99
CA VAL A 119 9.34 -14.80 -3.63
C VAL A 119 7.99 -15.39 -3.27
N ASP A 120 7.96 -16.12 -2.17
CA ASP A 120 6.74 -16.74 -1.66
C ASP A 120 5.79 -15.70 -1.07
N THR A 121 4.51 -15.93 -1.26
CA THR A 121 3.42 -15.18 -0.64
C THR A 121 2.47 -16.16 0.03
N PRO A 122 1.69 -15.76 1.04
CA PRO A 122 0.67 -16.62 1.62
C PRO A 122 -0.23 -17.19 0.53
N ALA A 123 -0.53 -18.50 0.63
CA ALA A 123 -1.43 -19.14 -0.31
C ALA A 123 -2.79 -18.44 -0.26
N SER A 124 -3.34 -18.07 -1.40
CA SER A 124 -4.65 -17.43 -1.44
C SER A 124 -5.36 -17.69 -2.76
N LYS A 125 -6.68 -17.65 -2.73
CA LYS A 125 -7.56 -17.82 -3.88
C LYS A 125 -8.78 -16.93 -3.77
N THR A 126 -9.14 -16.29 -4.86
CA THR A 126 -10.42 -15.60 -4.98
C THR A 126 -11.48 -16.60 -5.40
N VAL A 127 -12.59 -16.65 -4.65
CA VAL A 127 -13.68 -17.62 -4.85
C VAL A 127 -15.05 -16.93 -4.78
N THR A 128 -16.04 -17.55 -5.41
CA THR A 128 -17.44 -17.07 -5.46
C THR A 128 -18.43 -18.07 -4.89
N THR A 129 -17.93 -19.23 -4.47
CA THR A 129 -18.76 -20.29 -3.86
C THR A 129 -18.13 -20.79 -2.56
N VAL A 130 -18.97 -21.36 -1.69
CA VAL A 130 -18.52 -21.98 -0.43
C VAL A 130 -17.71 -23.24 -0.72
N GLU A 131 -18.09 -23.98 -1.73
CA GLU A 131 -17.42 -25.21 -2.15
C GLU A 131 -15.98 -24.94 -2.58
N ASP A 132 -15.74 -23.90 -3.40
CA ASP A 132 -14.39 -23.48 -3.79
C ASP A 132 -13.55 -23.04 -2.59
N ALA A 133 -14.18 -22.42 -1.58
CA ALA A 133 -13.49 -22.03 -0.34
C ALA A 133 -13.07 -23.25 0.47
N LEU A 134 -13.93 -24.26 0.55
CA LEU A 134 -13.63 -25.53 1.21
C LEU A 134 -12.55 -26.32 0.49
N ASP A 135 -12.60 -26.37 -0.83
CA ASP A 135 -11.57 -27.03 -1.66
C ASP A 135 -10.19 -26.37 -1.47
N PHE A 136 -10.16 -25.04 -1.34
CA PHE A 136 -8.93 -24.32 -1.01
C PHE A 136 -8.44 -24.68 0.40
N ALA A 137 -9.34 -24.66 1.39
CA ALA A 137 -9.00 -25.01 2.77
C ALA A 137 -8.46 -26.44 2.91
N ALA A 138 -9.03 -27.39 2.15
CA ALA A 138 -8.53 -28.76 2.13
C ALA A 138 -7.11 -28.91 1.58
N GLN A 139 -6.66 -27.99 0.72
CA GLN A 139 -5.31 -27.97 0.16
C GLN A 139 -4.29 -27.30 1.07
N VAL A 140 -4.67 -26.20 1.73
CA VAL A 140 -3.78 -25.33 2.48
C VAL A 140 -3.75 -25.67 3.97
N GLY A 141 -4.88 -26.13 4.51
CA GLY A 141 -5.09 -26.33 5.94
C GLY A 141 -5.68 -25.10 6.65
N TYR A 142 -6.01 -25.27 7.92
CA TYR A 142 -6.48 -24.18 8.78
C TYR A 142 -5.37 -23.70 9.73
N PRO A 143 -5.44 -22.47 10.25
CA PRO A 143 -6.49 -21.47 10.09
C PRO A 143 -6.42 -20.72 8.74
N ILE A 144 -7.57 -20.19 8.30
CA ILE A 144 -7.72 -19.40 7.07
C ILE A 144 -8.33 -18.05 7.38
N VAL A 145 -7.95 -17.04 6.61
CA VAL A 145 -8.56 -15.71 6.63
C VAL A 145 -9.52 -15.58 5.45
N VAL A 146 -10.75 -15.16 5.72
CA VAL A 146 -11.76 -14.87 4.70
C VAL A 146 -11.97 -13.37 4.65
N ARG A 147 -11.82 -12.77 3.45
CA ARG A 147 -11.98 -11.32 3.23
C ARG A 147 -12.95 -11.08 2.07
N PRO A 148 -14.16 -10.57 2.33
CA PRO A 148 -15.07 -10.17 1.25
C PRO A 148 -14.49 -9.05 0.40
N ALA A 149 -14.72 -9.12 -0.91
CA ALA A 149 -14.31 -8.08 -1.83
C ALA A 149 -15.16 -6.81 -1.64
N TYR A 150 -14.52 -5.64 -1.73
CA TYR A 150 -15.17 -4.33 -1.66
C TYR A 150 -15.98 -4.06 -0.38
N THR A 151 -15.64 -4.69 0.74
CA THR A 151 -16.24 -4.39 2.05
C THR A 151 -15.29 -3.54 2.88
N MET A 152 -15.85 -2.71 3.76
CA MET A 152 -15.09 -1.85 4.67
C MET A 152 -15.12 -2.44 6.09
N GLY A 153 -14.03 -2.24 6.85
CA GLY A 153 -13.98 -2.57 8.27
C GLY A 153 -14.09 -4.06 8.59
N GLY A 154 -13.73 -4.95 7.64
CA GLY A 154 -13.77 -6.40 7.86
C GLY A 154 -15.17 -7.02 7.88
N THR A 155 -16.20 -6.27 7.44
CA THR A 155 -17.60 -6.74 7.42
C THR A 155 -17.73 -8.03 6.61
N GLY A 156 -18.29 -9.07 7.23
CA GLY A 156 -18.54 -10.37 6.61
C GLY A 156 -17.34 -11.32 6.56
N GLY A 157 -16.12 -10.83 6.81
CA GLY A 157 -14.90 -11.63 6.89
C GLY A 157 -14.64 -12.19 8.28
N GLY A 158 -13.51 -12.88 8.43
CA GLY A 158 -13.03 -13.41 9.70
C GLY A 158 -11.94 -14.47 9.55
N PHE A 159 -11.44 -14.89 10.70
CA PHE A 159 -10.60 -16.08 10.82
C PHE A 159 -11.49 -17.32 10.91
N VAL A 160 -10.98 -18.43 10.42
CA VAL A 160 -11.68 -19.70 10.31
C VAL A 160 -10.71 -20.80 10.72
N ASP A 161 -11.09 -21.56 11.74
CA ASP A 161 -10.24 -22.60 12.34
C ASP A 161 -10.62 -24.02 11.90
N ASP A 162 -11.82 -24.19 11.29
CA ASP A 162 -12.29 -25.49 10.82
C ASP A 162 -13.28 -25.39 9.64
N GLU A 163 -13.72 -26.54 9.14
CA GLU A 163 -14.64 -26.64 8.00
C GLU A 163 -16.03 -26.07 8.30
N ASP A 164 -16.54 -26.25 9.50
CA ASP A 164 -17.89 -25.80 9.88
C ASP A 164 -17.93 -24.27 9.93
N GLU A 165 -16.89 -23.66 10.50
CA GLU A 165 -16.71 -22.20 10.48
C GLU A 165 -16.51 -21.67 9.06
N MET A 166 -15.74 -22.38 8.22
CA MET A 166 -15.55 -21.98 6.81
C MET A 166 -16.89 -21.89 6.08
N ARG A 167 -17.78 -22.86 6.22
CA ARG A 167 -19.11 -22.84 5.61
C ARG A 167 -19.91 -21.60 5.99
N ILE A 168 -19.86 -21.22 7.26
CA ILE A 168 -20.60 -20.07 7.79
C ILE A 168 -19.98 -18.76 7.32
N VAL A 169 -18.66 -18.62 7.48
CA VAL A 169 -17.96 -17.36 7.21
C VAL A 169 -17.86 -17.09 5.70
N ALA A 170 -17.59 -18.11 4.89
CA ALA A 170 -17.57 -17.97 3.44
C ALA A 170 -18.95 -17.58 2.88
N ALA A 171 -20.04 -18.23 3.31
CA ALA A 171 -21.39 -17.88 2.89
C ALA A 171 -21.75 -16.42 3.26
N ARG A 172 -21.43 -16.02 4.51
CA ARG A 172 -21.65 -14.64 4.98
C ARG A 172 -20.79 -13.64 4.20
N GLY A 173 -19.54 -13.98 3.92
CA GLY A 173 -18.62 -13.13 3.17
C GLY A 173 -19.04 -12.92 1.73
N ILE A 174 -19.47 -13.97 1.03
CA ILE A 174 -19.99 -13.91 -0.34
C ILE A 174 -21.23 -12.99 -0.37
N GLN A 175 -22.17 -13.19 0.56
CA GLN A 175 -23.36 -12.35 0.65
C GLN A 175 -23.06 -10.88 0.97
N ALA A 176 -22.02 -10.60 1.74
CA ALA A 176 -21.60 -9.23 2.10
C ALA A 176 -20.89 -8.52 0.96
N SER A 177 -20.32 -9.24 0.01
CA SER A 177 -19.60 -8.67 -1.12
C SER A 177 -20.55 -8.15 -2.20
N PRO A 178 -20.39 -6.91 -2.67
CA PRO A 178 -21.23 -6.37 -3.77
C PRO A 178 -21.09 -7.12 -5.10
N ILE A 179 -20.08 -7.97 -5.24
CA ILE A 179 -19.79 -8.76 -6.45
C ILE A 179 -19.76 -10.26 -6.17
N ASP A 180 -20.36 -10.70 -5.04
CA ASP A 180 -20.44 -12.10 -4.63
C ASP A 180 -19.06 -12.81 -4.59
N GLN A 181 -18.01 -12.12 -4.14
CA GLN A 181 -16.64 -12.61 -4.19
C GLN A 181 -15.93 -12.46 -2.83
N ILE A 182 -15.19 -13.50 -2.44
CA ILE A 182 -14.30 -13.48 -1.28
C ILE A 182 -12.89 -13.89 -1.66
N LEU A 183 -11.91 -13.35 -0.96
CA LEU A 183 -10.56 -13.88 -0.91
C LEU A 183 -10.47 -14.84 0.28
N VAL A 184 -9.98 -16.05 0.04
CA VAL A 184 -9.57 -17.01 1.07
C VAL A 184 -8.05 -17.10 1.08
N GLU A 185 -7.43 -16.99 2.24
CA GLU A 185 -5.99 -16.82 2.38
C GLU A 185 -5.45 -17.61 3.57
N GLU A 186 -4.32 -18.28 3.40
CA GLU A 186 -3.55 -18.88 4.49
C GLU A 186 -3.33 -17.88 5.61
N SER A 187 -3.62 -18.27 6.84
CA SER A 187 -3.38 -17.38 7.98
C SER A 187 -1.93 -17.44 8.41
N ILE A 188 -1.31 -16.27 8.48
CA ILE A 188 0.03 -16.07 9.04
C ILE A 188 -0.03 -15.48 10.46
N LEU A 189 -1.19 -15.55 11.11
CA LEU A 189 -1.39 -15.07 12.48
C LEU A 189 -0.37 -15.72 13.42
N GLY A 190 0.31 -14.89 14.22
CA GLY A 190 1.33 -15.36 15.15
C GLY A 190 2.71 -15.59 14.55
N TRP A 191 2.89 -15.37 13.26
CA TRP A 191 4.23 -15.37 12.65
C TRP A 191 5.03 -14.16 13.13
N GLN A 192 6.35 -14.28 13.06
CA GLN A 192 7.25 -13.14 13.31
C GLN A 192 7.13 -12.13 12.17
N GLU A 193 6.99 -10.85 12.51
CA GLU A 193 6.90 -9.74 11.56
C GLU A 193 8.24 -9.02 11.50
N LEU A 194 8.80 -8.92 10.30
CA LEU A 194 10.06 -8.28 10.00
C LEU A 194 9.88 -7.31 8.84
N GLU A 195 10.50 -6.13 8.93
CA GLU A 195 10.39 -5.09 7.90
C GLU A 195 11.78 -4.65 7.44
N VAL A 196 11.90 -4.32 6.17
CA VAL A 196 13.11 -3.73 5.59
C VAL A 196 12.72 -2.47 4.84
N GLU A 197 13.24 -1.33 5.26
CA GLU A 197 13.06 -0.05 4.58
C GLU A 197 14.10 0.10 3.47
N VAL A 198 13.64 0.25 2.24
CA VAL A 198 14.50 0.36 1.05
C VAL A 198 14.22 1.64 0.30
N ILE A 199 15.27 2.35 -0.10
CA ILE A 199 15.19 3.48 -1.04
C ILE A 199 15.86 3.07 -2.33
N ARG A 200 15.21 3.35 -3.46
CA ARG A 200 15.71 3.09 -4.81
C ARG A 200 15.67 4.35 -5.67
N ASP A 201 16.74 4.65 -6.38
CA ASP A 201 16.77 5.74 -7.35
C ASP A 201 16.41 5.30 -8.78
N ALA A 202 16.28 6.27 -9.69
CA ALA A 202 15.98 6.01 -11.10
C ALA A 202 17.10 5.27 -11.87
N LYS A 203 18.29 5.15 -11.28
CA LYS A 203 19.44 4.41 -11.83
C LYS A 203 19.54 2.99 -11.26
N ASN A 204 18.53 2.56 -10.53
CA ASN A 204 18.48 1.26 -9.84
C ASN A 204 19.56 1.11 -8.75
N GLN A 205 20.01 2.23 -8.16
CA GLN A 205 20.83 2.20 -6.96
C GLN A 205 19.89 2.08 -5.75
N MET A 206 20.20 1.17 -4.84
CA MET A 206 19.36 0.88 -3.68
C MET A 206 20.16 1.01 -2.38
N ILE A 207 19.46 1.42 -1.34
CA ILE A 207 19.96 1.48 0.03
C ILE A 207 18.91 0.85 0.93
N SER A 208 19.32 -0.16 1.72
CA SER A 208 18.52 -0.63 2.85
C SER A 208 18.78 0.32 4.02
N VAL A 209 17.77 1.13 4.33
CA VAL A 209 17.86 2.21 5.32
C VAL A 209 17.87 1.66 6.73
N CYS A 210 16.96 0.74 7.02
CA CYS A 210 16.93 0.04 8.30
C CYS A 210 16.22 -1.31 8.19
N PHE A 211 16.54 -2.17 9.17
CA PHE A 211 15.91 -3.46 9.40
C PHE A 211 15.16 -3.38 10.71
N ILE A 212 13.86 -3.67 10.67
CA ILE A 212 12.94 -3.51 11.80
C ILE A 212 12.41 -4.88 12.19
N GLU A 213 12.49 -5.18 13.47
CA GLU A 213 11.90 -6.37 14.08
C GLU A 213 10.73 -5.96 14.95
N ASN A 214 9.54 -6.48 14.64
CA ASN A 214 8.36 -6.33 15.48
C ASN A 214 8.42 -7.35 16.63
N VAL A 215 8.26 -6.88 17.85
CA VAL A 215 8.24 -7.72 19.06
C VAL A 215 6.90 -8.47 19.14
N ASP A 216 5.84 -7.81 18.72
CA ASP A 216 4.52 -8.41 18.62
C ASP A 216 4.41 -9.22 17.31
N PRO A 217 3.73 -10.38 17.34
CA PRO A 217 3.58 -11.22 16.15
C PRO A 217 2.59 -10.60 15.15
N VAL A 218 2.60 -11.10 13.91
CA VAL A 218 1.58 -10.78 12.89
C VAL A 218 0.17 -10.95 13.46
N GLY A 219 -0.65 -9.95 13.23
CA GLY A 219 -2.03 -9.83 13.76
C GLY A 219 -2.22 -8.66 14.70
N VAL A 220 -1.14 -8.12 15.28
CA VAL A 220 -1.14 -6.80 15.92
C VAL A 220 -0.90 -5.76 14.81
N HIS A 221 -1.67 -4.68 14.83
CA HIS A 221 -1.48 -3.61 13.84
C HIS A 221 -0.10 -2.99 13.99
N THR A 222 0.64 -2.81 12.90
CA THR A 222 2.04 -2.30 12.89
C THR A 222 2.19 -1.00 13.68
N GLY A 223 1.23 -0.08 13.58
CA GLY A 223 1.23 1.18 14.33
C GLY A 223 1.03 1.04 15.85
N ASP A 224 0.59 -0.13 16.33
CA ASP A 224 0.34 -0.45 17.74
C ASP A 224 1.37 -1.47 18.29
N SER A 225 2.22 -2.01 17.42
CA SER A 225 3.26 -2.98 17.76
C SER A 225 4.52 -2.30 18.35
N PHE A 226 5.15 -2.97 19.30
CA PHE A 226 6.52 -2.62 19.69
C PHE A 226 7.49 -3.11 18.63
N CYS A 227 8.33 -2.23 18.12
CA CYS A 227 9.35 -2.59 17.15
C CYS A 227 10.75 -2.11 17.59
N THR A 228 11.79 -2.76 17.08
CA THR A 228 13.19 -2.41 17.28
C THR A 228 13.91 -2.21 15.95
N ALA A 229 14.70 -1.15 15.86
CA ALA A 229 15.65 -0.92 14.79
C ALA A 229 17.00 -0.53 15.40
N PRO A 230 18.08 -1.29 15.15
CA PRO A 230 18.15 -2.48 14.28
C PRO A 230 17.45 -3.71 14.87
N MET A 231 17.29 -4.77 14.06
CA MET A 231 16.85 -6.09 14.53
C MET A 231 17.78 -6.63 15.59
N LEU A 232 17.23 -7.17 16.69
CA LEU A 232 18.00 -7.63 17.84
C LEU A 232 18.15 -9.14 17.91
N THR A 233 17.15 -9.90 17.47
CA THR A 233 17.14 -11.37 17.58
C THR A 233 17.42 -12.08 16.26
N ILE A 234 17.40 -11.34 15.16
CA ILE A 234 17.60 -11.86 13.80
C ILE A 234 19.09 -11.88 13.46
N ASP A 235 19.60 -13.03 13.08
CA ASP A 235 21.00 -13.18 12.69
C ASP A 235 21.32 -12.50 11.35
N GLN A 236 22.59 -12.25 11.10
CA GLN A 236 23.06 -11.55 9.91
C GLN A 236 22.69 -12.30 8.62
N THR A 237 22.70 -13.62 8.65
CA THR A 237 22.38 -14.45 7.47
C THR A 237 20.94 -14.22 7.00
N LEU A 238 20.00 -14.14 7.95
CA LEU A 238 18.61 -13.84 7.63
C LEU A 238 18.42 -12.38 7.21
N GLN A 239 19.13 -11.43 7.86
CA GLN A 239 19.10 -10.02 7.44
C GLN A 239 19.61 -9.84 6.00
N ASP A 240 20.72 -10.48 5.63
CA ASP A 240 21.26 -10.45 4.25
C ASP A 240 20.26 -11.03 3.24
N ARG A 241 19.58 -12.11 3.61
CA ARG A 241 18.53 -12.71 2.77
C ARG A 241 17.31 -11.78 2.62
N LEU A 242 16.89 -11.13 3.69
CA LEU A 242 15.79 -10.16 3.66
C LEU A 242 16.14 -8.97 2.76
N GLU A 243 17.37 -8.46 2.85
CA GLU A 243 17.86 -7.39 1.98
C GLU A 243 17.82 -7.80 0.50
N GLU A 244 18.34 -8.98 0.16
CA GLU A 244 18.29 -9.50 -1.21
C GLU A 244 16.86 -9.60 -1.74
N ILE A 245 15.94 -10.14 -0.94
CA ILE A 245 14.53 -10.27 -1.30
C ILE A 245 13.90 -8.88 -1.49
N ALA A 246 14.10 -7.97 -0.54
CA ALA A 246 13.56 -6.62 -0.60
C ALA A 246 14.04 -5.87 -1.85
N HIS A 247 15.32 -5.95 -2.17
CA HIS A 247 15.88 -5.33 -3.38
C HIS A 247 15.29 -5.92 -4.67
N ARG A 248 15.07 -7.25 -4.73
CA ARG A 248 14.41 -7.89 -5.88
C ARG A 248 12.96 -7.40 -6.03
N ILE A 249 12.21 -7.35 -4.93
CA ILE A 249 10.82 -6.88 -4.92
C ILE A 249 10.74 -5.43 -5.42
N VAL A 250 11.49 -4.53 -4.81
CA VAL A 250 11.48 -3.10 -5.14
C VAL A 250 11.90 -2.85 -6.59
N SER A 251 12.88 -3.63 -7.09
CA SER A 251 13.32 -3.56 -8.49
C SER A 251 12.22 -4.02 -9.46
N GLU A 252 11.58 -5.17 -9.17
CA GLU A 252 10.59 -5.76 -10.07
C GLU A 252 9.27 -4.98 -10.06
N VAL A 253 8.83 -4.53 -8.90
CA VAL A 253 7.66 -3.64 -8.79
C VAL A 253 7.92 -2.31 -9.50
N GLY A 254 9.16 -1.83 -9.44
CA GLY A 254 9.61 -0.63 -10.14
C GLY A 254 9.47 0.67 -9.33
N VAL A 255 9.36 0.57 -7.99
CA VAL A 255 9.28 1.74 -7.10
C VAL A 255 10.53 2.61 -7.27
N ILE A 256 10.36 3.92 -7.36
CA ILE A 256 11.41 4.94 -7.27
C ILE A 256 11.09 5.82 -6.07
N GLY A 257 12.00 5.84 -5.10
CA GLY A 257 11.77 6.39 -3.77
C GLY A 257 11.86 5.29 -2.73
N GLY A 258 11.03 5.32 -1.75
CA GLY A 258 10.93 4.30 -0.70
C GLY A 258 9.49 3.91 -0.45
#